data_1fc276aee0bdf461e29b8ff0787a3a50
#
_entry.id   1fc276aee0bdf461e29b8ff0787a3a50
#
_cell.length_a   1.000
_cell.length_b   1.000
_cell.length_c   1.000
_cell.angle_alpha   90.00
_cell.angle_beta   90.00
_cell.angle_gamma   90.00
#
_symmetry.space_group_name_H-M   'P 1'
#
loop_
_entity.id
_entity.type
_entity.pdbx_description
1 polymer ?
#
loop_
_entity_poly.entity_id
_entity_poly.type
_entity_poly.pdbx_seq_one_letter_code
_entity_poly.pdbx_strand_id
1 'polypeptide(L)'
;MPSFSIRHTLPVLIVTPILATVVLSGFFSYNNGRRSVQALAEDISRGATRSIHQYVGAVLARPQMQLRSFVVGYEEQDLADIPAMELFLWQLTQKPGLVKNSYFGTPAGIFLGILEVDGQPTLQIRDQTTAPMRVIYALNPQGERQNVLRSGLYDPRERPWYQKVMALDQPNSTWSAVYPYSSTQELGITAAEGLYRPDGSLFAVFGIDVALTDLQKFLQELEVSPSGDAFILERDGAIVATSTDEPMAVPQGDGLGRVMADDLENPAHRALMAHLLDYYEGSWENVGQEDFLTLEVDGVRRFVGVEGFQDPYGLDWVLVVAIPETDFQNIILANIRSTAWVGLVLAIAAIAIGLGVARWIVRPIESLNNAAIAIENNRFQAFTLDSIAQRQDELGTLTQVFQRMGAVISASQASLKEQMGQLEAEMAQAKRQNQAQKGGYTVTMIQELVGRSRQLRAVITENSTIDLPTLLRTIPYFQNLEEQDLRALIQRGYRRTFPAQTIVFREEEPGDSFFVILNGEVEIYVEKIDKFLTTLKSGTFFGELSLLLGISRTATVRTTMETTFFVLDQEGLRFLLQQHQDIGEHIALALHVHQAELESRKDLLMADEAEAQRFSENPLQWIRGRMSQLFGP
;
A
#
# COMPACT_ATOMS: atom_id res chain seq x y z
N MET A 1 3.66 20.34 -41.38
CA MET A 1 3.20 19.62 -40.21
C MET A 1 2.31 18.48 -40.69
N PRO A 2 2.47 17.23 -40.25
CA PRO A 2 1.56 16.16 -40.68
C PRO A 2 0.16 16.49 -40.17
N SER A 3 -0.80 16.58 -41.07
CA SER A 3 -2.22 16.79 -40.74
C SER A 3 -2.78 15.49 -40.17
N PHE A 4 -2.86 15.42 -38.84
CA PHE A 4 -3.54 14.30 -38.18
C PHE A 4 -5.05 14.43 -38.40
N SER A 5 -5.66 13.44 -39.01
CA SER A 5 -7.12 13.39 -39.20
C SER A 5 -7.81 13.28 -37.85
N ILE A 6 -8.77 14.16 -37.58
CA ILE A 6 -9.63 14.16 -36.35
C ILE A 6 -10.24 12.76 -36.10
N ARG A 7 -10.49 12.01 -37.17
CA ARG A 7 -11.03 10.65 -37.14
C ARG A 7 -10.19 9.67 -36.32
N HIS A 8 -8.84 9.82 -36.36
CA HIS A 8 -7.91 8.94 -35.65
C HIS A 8 -7.39 9.58 -34.35
N THR A 9 -7.21 10.90 -34.34
CA THR A 9 -6.64 11.59 -33.16
C THR A 9 -7.61 11.66 -31.99
N LEU A 10 -8.89 11.91 -32.20
CA LEU A 10 -9.86 12.07 -31.11
C LEU A 10 -10.10 10.76 -30.32
N PRO A 11 -10.35 9.60 -30.97
CA PRO A 11 -10.43 8.32 -30.27
C PRO A 11 -9.14 7.94 -29.54
N VAL A 12 -7.97 8.16 -30.14
CA VAL A 12 -6.67 7.87 -29.54
C VAL A 12 -6.45 8.75 -28.29
N LEU A 13 -6.79 10.02 -28.37
CA LEU A 13 -6.63 10.97 -27.27
C LEU A 13 -7.53 10.64 -26.07
N ILE A 14 -8.66 9.97 -26.27
CA ILE A 14 -9.56 9.49 -25.20
C ILE A 14 -9.09 8.12 -24.66
N VAL A 15 -8.75 7.20 -25.54
CA VAL A 15 -8.44 5.81 -25.17
C VAL A 15 -7.07 5.69 -24.52
N THR A 16 -6.06 6.42 -25.02
CA THR A 16 -4.68 6.31 -24.53
C THR A 16 -4.53 6.68 -23.04
N PRO A 17 -5.09 7.78 -22.53
CA PRO A 17 -5.00 8.09 -21.09
C PRO A 17 -5.71 7.04 -20.21
N ILE A 18 -6.84 6.49 -20.67
CA ILE A 18 -7.56 5.47 -19.91
C ILE A 18 -6.75 4.18 -19.86
N LEU A 19 -6.16 3.74 -20.97
CA LEU A 19 -5.28 2.58 -21.00
C LEU A 19 -4.03 2.79 -20.13
N ALA A 20 -3.43 3.98 -20.20
CA ALA A 20 -2.29 4.34 -19.36
C ALA A 20 -2.66 4.28 -17.87
N THR A 21 -3.84 4.77 -17.49
CA THR A 21 -4.35 4.70 -16.12
C THR A 21 -4.56 3.26 -15.67
N VAL A 22 -5.10 2.38 -16.55
CA VAL A 22 -5.29 0.96 -16.24
C VAL A 22 -3.94 0.27 -15.99
N VAL A 23 -2.93 0.53 -16.84
CA VAL A 23 -1.58 -0.04 -16.68
C VAL A 23 -0.93 0.46 -15.39
N LEU A 24 -1.00 1.77 -15.13
CA LEU A 24 -0.47 2.36 -13.90
C LEU A 24 -1.18 1.80 -12.66
N SER A 25 -2.51 1.70 -12.69
CA SER A 25 -3.29 1.11 -11.59
C SER A 25 -2.90 -0.36 -11.33
N GLY A 26 -2.69 -1.14 -12.41
CA GLY A 26 -2.20 -2.52 -12.30
C GLY A 26 -0.80 -2.59 -11.66
N PHE A 27 0.11 -1.72 -12.07
CA PHE A 27 1.45 -1.61 -11.50
C PHE A 27 1.43 -1.22 -10.01
N PHE A 28 0.64 -0.21 -9.65
CA PHE A 28 0.48 0.18 -8.24
C PHE A 28 -0.20 -0.91 -7.41
N SER A 29 -1.22 -1.58 -7.94
CA SER A 29 -1.89 -2.70 -7.27
C SER A 29 -0.93 -3.86 -6.99
N TYR A 30 -0.08 -4.21 -7.96
CA TYR A 30 0.95 -5.23 -7.78
C TYR A 30 1.95 -4.85 -6.69
N ASN A 31 2.52 -3.65 -6.75
CA ASN A 31 3.49 -3.18 -5.76
C ASN A 31 2.88 -3.06 -4.35
N ASN A 32 1.63 -2.58 -4.27
CA ASN A 32 0.93 -2.49 -2.99
C ASN A 32 0.62 -3.88 -2.43
N GLY A 33 0.21 -4.83 -3.29
CA GLY A 33 0.02 -6.23 -2.93
C GLY A 33 1.28 -6.85 -2.33
N ARG A 34 2.44 -6.63 -2.95
CA ARG A 34 3.73 -7.13 -2.41
C ARG A 34 4.09 -6.52 -1.06
N ARG A 35 3.88 -5.21 -0.87
CA ARG A 35 4.12 -4.56 0.44
C ARG A 35 3.18 -5.09 1.52
N SER A 36 1.90 -5.29 1.18
CA SER A 36 0.93 -5.87 2.11
C SER A 36 1.27 -7.30 2.51
N VAL A 37 1.77 -8.12 1.57
CA VAL A 37 2.24 -9.48 1.85
C VAL A 37 3.47 -9.46 2.75
N GLN A 38 4.43 -8.56 2.50
CA GLN A 38 5.60 -8.42 3.36
C GLN A 38 5.21 -8.02 4.79
N ALA A 39 4.32 -7.04 4.95
CA ALA A 39 3.83 -6.62 6.26
C ALA A 39 3.07 -7.77 6.98
N LEU A 40 2.23 -8.51 6.24
CA LEU A 40 1.51 -9.66 6.78
C LEU A 40 2.46 -10.79 7.20
N ALA A 41 3.47 -11.09 6.39
CA ALA A 41 4.48 -12.08 6.71
C ALA A 41 5.31 -11.68 7.94
N GLU A 42 5.63 -10.40 8.07
CA GLU A 42 6.29 -9.85 9.27
C GLU A 42 5.41 -10.00 10.52
N ASP A 43 4.12 -9.68 10.44
CA ASP A 43 3.19 -9.83 11.55
C ASP A 43 3.01 -11.30 11.96
N ILE A 44 2.90 -12.21 10.99
CA ILE A 44 2.81 -13.66 11.24
C ILE A 44 4.11 -14.16 11.86
N SER A 45 5.26 -13.77 11.30
CA SER A 45 6.57 -14.17 11.84
C SER A 45 6.75 -13.70 13.27
N ARG A 46 6.48 -12.42 13.57
CA ARG A 46 6.53 -11.88 14.93
C ARG A 46 5.55 -12.59 15.88
N GLY A 47 4.34 -12.88 15.40
CA GLY A 47 3.34 -13.63 16.16
C GLY A 47 3.84 -15.03 16.50
N ALA A 48 4.40 -15.74 15.55
CA ALA A 48 4.96 -17.07 15.71
C ALA A 48 6.18 -17.06 16.66
N THR A 49 7.15 -16.16 16.43
CA THR A 49 8.34 -16.02 17.28
C THR A 49 7.96 -15.70 18.72
N ARG A 50 7.02 -14.78 18.93
CA ARG A 50 6.49 -14.47 20.27
C ARG A 50 5.81 -15.69 20.91
N SER A 51 5.03 -16.45 20.17
CA SER A 51 4.38 -17.67 20.66
C SER A 51 5.43 -18.72 21.07
N ILE A 52 6.47 -18.89 20.27
CA ILE A 52 7.59 -19.78 20.58
C ILE A 52 8.30 -19.29 21.84
N HIS A 53 8.64 -18.01 21.91
CA HIS A 53 9.30 -17.40 23.08
C HIS A 53 8.49 -17.61 24.37
N GLN A 54 7.19 -17.36 24.32
CA GLN A 54 6.30 -17.54 25.49
C GLN A 54 6.18 -19.00 25.89
N TYR A 55 6.02 -19.92 24.94
CA TYR A 55 5.90 -21.33 25.20
C TYR A 55 7.19 -21.89 25.80
N VAL A 56 8.33 -21.63 25.15
CA VAL A 56 9.65 -22.05 25.61
C VAL A 56 9.90 -21.50 27.01
N GLY A 57 9.67 -20.21 27.24
CA GLY A 57 9.80 -19.58 28.55
C GLY A 57 8.91 -20.24 29.62
N ALA A 58 7.66 -20.57 29.30
CA ALA A 58 6.74 -21.23 30.21
C ALA A 58 7.13 -22.69 30.52
N VAL A 59 7.60 -23.43 29.49
CA VAL A 59 8.07 -24.81 29.65
C VAL A 59 9.33 -24.85 30.52
N LEU A 60 10.27 -23.94 30.28
CA LEU A 60 11.53 -23.89 31.02
C LEU A 60 11.40 -23.32 32.43
N ALA A 61 10.44 -22.43 32.67
CA ALA A 61 10.21 -21.86 34.00
C ALA A 61 9.71 -22.89 35.01
N ARG A 62 8.91 -23.87 34.58
CA ARG A 62 8.31 -24.89 35.47
C ARG A 62 9.35 -25.76 36.18
N PRO A 63 10.29 -26.41 35.50
CA PRO A 63 11.36 -27.20 36.14
C PRO A 63 12.17 -26.36 37.12
N GLN A 64 12.52 -25.14 36.76
CA GLN A 64 13.30 -24.25 37.62
C GLN A 64 12.56 -23.86 38.92
N MET A 65 11.27 -23.55 38.82
CA MET A 65 10.44 -23.27 40.01
C MET A 65 10.29 -24.52 40.91
N GLN A 66 10.07 -25.68 40.30
CA GLN A 66 9.95 -26.95 41.01
C GLN A 66 11.27 -27.31 41.71
N LEU A 67 12.38 -27.16 41.01
CA LEU A 67 13.73 -27.41 41.50
C LEU A 67 14.04 -26.56 42.73
N ARG A 68 13.76 -25.26 42.66
CA ARG A 68 13.96 -24.34 43.77
C ARG A 68 13.12 -24.69 44.98
N SER A 69 11.91 -25.23 44.80
CA SER A 69 11.07 -25.73 45.86
C SER A 69 11.71 -26.92 46.58
N PHE A 70 12.43 -27.77 45.86
CA PHE A 70 13.16 -28.93 46.42
C PHE A 70 14.34 -28.45 47.27
N VAL A 71 15.18 -27.55 46.70
CA VAL A 71 16.38 -27.07 47.39
C VAL A 71 16.04 -26.31 48.69
N VAL A 72 14.96 -25.57 48.71
CA VAL A 72 14.52 -24.82 49.91
C VAL A 72 13.79 -25.69 50.92
N GLY A 73 13.12 -26.76 50.49
CA GLY A 73 12.24 -27.56 51.30
C GLY A 73 12.86 -28.78 51.98
N TYR A 74 14.11 -29.15 51.62
CA TYR A 74 14.75 -30.39 52.09
C TYR A 74 16.11 -30.12 52.74
N GLU A 75 16.38 -30.83 53.84
CA GLU A 75 17.65 -30.87 54.52
C GLU A 75 18.41 -32.18 54.28
N GLU A 76 19.67 -32.25 54.67
CA GLU A 76 20.51 -33.43 54.50
C GLU A 76 19.91 -34.71 55.06
N GLN A 77 19.30 -34.60 56.23
CA GLN A 77 18.66 -35.73 56.93
C GLN A 77 17.46 -36.31 56.15
N ASP A 78 16.74 -35.47 55.41
CA ASP A 78 15.60 -35.91 54.61
C ASP A 78 16.07 -36.75 53.42
N LEU A 79 17.16 -36.36 52.78
CA LEU A 79 17.74 -37.07 51.64
C LEU A 79 18.45 -38.36 52.02
N ALA A 80 18.79 -38.56 53.27
CA ALA A 80 19.38 -39.79 53.79
C ALA A 80 18.34 -40.93 53.96
N ASP A 81 17.06 -40.59 54.10
CA ASP A 81 15.96 -41.54 54.11
C ASP A 81 15.48 -41.88 52.70
N ILE A 82 16.19 -42.81 52.06
CA ILE A 82 15.91 -43.24 50.67
C ILE A 82 14.45 -43.67 50.47
N PRO A 83 13.83 -44.54 51.33
CA PRO A 83 12.42 -44.89 51.22
C PRO A 83 11.45 -43.71 51.26
N ALA A 84 11.69 -42.72 52.12
CA ALA A 84 10.88 -41.53 52.17
C ALA A 84 11.01 -40.67 50.91
N MET A 85 12.24 -40.55 50.36
CA MET A 85 12.49 -39.83 49.12
C MET A 85 11.88 -40.51 47.89
N GLU A 86 11.86 -41.85 47.84
CA GLU A 86 11.17 -42.57 46.76
C GLU A 86 9.67 -42.27 46.75
N LEU A 87 9.05 -42.34 47.91
CA LEU A 87 7.62 -42.04 48.04
C LEU A 87 7.34 -40.58 47.69
N PHE A 88 8.18 -39.66 48.13
CA PHE A 88 8.06 -38.26 47.77
C PHE A 88 8.17 -37.99 46.26
N LEU A 89 9.22 -38.49 45.63
CA LEU A 89 9.40 -38.33 44.17
C LEU A 89 8.24 -38.98 43.41
N TRP A 90 7.74 -40.17 43.88
CA TRP A 90 6.54 -40.79 43.29
C TRP A 90 5.29 -39.91 43.43
N GLN A 91 5.05 -39.33 44.60
CA GLN A 91 3.90 -38.42 44.81
C GLN A 91 3.94 -37.19 43.93
N LEU A 92 5.14 -36.69 43.57
CA LEU A 92 5.29 -35.58 42.66
C LEU A 92 4.79 -35.96 41.24
N THR A 93 5.07 -37.15 40.77
CA THR A 93 4.60 -37.58 39.42
C THR A 93 3.08 -37.67 39.33
N GLN A 94 2.38 -37.77 40.47
CA GLN A 94 0.92 -37.85 40.53
C GLN A 94 0.26 -36.45 40.56
N LYS A 95 1.04 -35.36 40.74
CA LYS A 95 0.50 -34.01 40.79
C LYS A 95 0.42 -33.43 39.36
N PRO A 96 -0.77 -32.97 38.93
CA PRO A 96 -0.89 -32.30 37.65
C PRO A 96 -0.06 -31.02 37.60
N GLY A 97 0.60 -30.79 36.44
CA GLY A 97 1.37 -29.56 36.16
C GLY A 97 2.80 -29.54 36.70
N LEU A 98 3.23 -30.57 37.46
CA LEU A 98 4.63 -30.79 37.79
C LEU A 98 5.36 -31.60 36.74
N VAL A 99 6.67 -31.36 36.60
CA VAL A 99 7.52 -32.15 35.71
C VAL A 99 7.82 -33.48 36.38
N LYS A 100 7.62 -34.57 35.67
CA LYS A 100 7.66 -35.92 36.21
C LYS A 100 9.07 -36.47 36.41
N ASN A 101 10.03 -36.06 35.57
CA ASN A 101 11.39 -36.60 35.56
C ASN A 101 12.26 -35.82 36.56
N SER A 102 12.19 -36.21 37.83
CA SER A 102 12.88 -35.54 38.93
C SER A 102 13.81 -36.51 39.69
N TYR A 103 14.98 -36.10 40.01
CA TYR A 103 16.00 -36.93 40.67
C TYR A 103 17.03 -36.10 41.43
N PHE A 104 17.89 -36.77 42.19
CA PHE A 104 19.08 -36.17 42.78
C PHE A 104 20.28 -37.10 42.74
N GLY A 105 21.47 -36.52 42.82
CA GLY A 105 22.74 -37.23 42.94
C GLY A 105 23.61 -36.59 44.02
N THR A 106 24.40 -37.42 44.71
CA THR A 106 25.28 -36.94 45.81
C THR A 106 26.76 -37.04 45.41
N PRO A 107 27.66 -36.33 46.11
CA PRO A 107 29.11 -36.47 45.93
C PRO A 107 29.62 -37.88 46.24
N ALA A 108 28.90 -38.68 47.04
CA ALA A 108 29.17 -40.08 47.30
C ALA A 108 28.78 -40.98 46.12
N GLY A 109 28.15 -40.44 45.07
CA GLY A 109 27.68 -41.18 43.87
C GLY A 109 26.37 -41.89 44.04
N ILE A 110 25.58 -41.57 45.11
CA ILE A 110 24.18 -42.04 45.21
C ILE A 110 23.37 -41.31 44.16
N PHE A 111 22.45 -42.01 43.52
CA PHE A 111 21.46 -41.47 42.59
C PHE A 111 20.10 -42.07 42.93
N LEU A 112 19.09 -41.22 43.01
CA LEU A 112 17.70 -41.62 43.16
C LEU A 112 16.82 -40.70 42.30
N GLY A 113 15.93 -41.30 41.53
CA GLY A 113 14.99 -40.53 40.71
C GLY A 113 13.79 -41.33 40.24
N ILE A 114 12.70 -40.64 39.95
CA ILE A 114 11.56 -41.14 39.19
C ILE A 114 11.65 -40.51 37.80
N LEU A 115 11.80 -41.37 36.79
CA LEU A 115 11.91 -40.97 35.41
C LEU A 115 10.95 -41.79 34.56
N GLU A 116 10.37 -41.19 33.57
CA GLU A 116 9.51 -41.83 32.60
C GLU A 116 10.37 -42.58 31.55
N VAL A 117 10.08 -43.87 31.33
CA VAL A 117 10.70 -44.67 30.29
C VAL A 117 9.56 -45.38 29.55
N ASP A 118 9.50 -45.20 28.23
CA ASP A 118 8.42 -45.75 27.37
C ASP A 118 7.00 -45.41 27.87
N GLY A 119 6.82 -44.15 28.35
CA GLY A 119 5.55 -43.63 28.87
C GLY A 119 5.15 -44.19 30.24
N GLN A 120 6.04 -44.91 30.92
CA GLN A 120 5.79 -45.45 32.26
C GLN A 120 6.76 -44.90 33.29
N PRO A 121 6.30 -44.45 34.47
CA PRO A 121 7.17 -44.02 35.52
C PRO A 121 8.01 -45.18 36.08
N THR A 122 9.30 -44.96 36.20
CA THR A 122 10.26 -45.93 36.72
C THR A 122 11.05 -45.34 37.87
N LEU A 123 11.36 -46.16 38.87
CA LEU A 123 12.33 -45.81 39.89
C LEU A 123 13.73 -46.17 39.44
N GLN A 124 14.63 -45.24 39.50
CA GLN A 124 16.04 -45.45 39.14
C GLN A 124 16.92 -45.15 40.35
N ILE A 125 17.67 -46.12 40.79
CA ILE A 125 18.50 -46.01 41.99
C ILE A 125 19.92 -46.52 41.73
N ARG A 126 20.90 -45.81 42.27
CA ARG A 126 22.28 -46.22 42.51
C ARG A 126 22.66 -45.83 43.94
N ASP A 127 22.83 -46.81 44.79
CA ASP A 127 23.18 -46.64 46.21
C ASP A 127 24.38 -47.56 46.57
N GLN A 128 24.69 -47.72 47.84
CA GLN A 128 25.76 -48.55 48.31
C GLN A 128 25.56 -50.05 47.97
N THR A 129 24.33 -50.47 47.77
CA THR A 129 24.01 -51.88 47.46
C THR A 129 23.99 -52.20 45.98
N THR A 130 23.77 -51.22 45.15
CA THR A 130 23.68 -51.36 43.69
C THR A 130 24.92 -50.85 42.97
N ALA A 131 25.74 -49.98 43.57
CA ALA A 131 26.92 -49.42 42.92
C ALA A 131 27.90 -50.50 42.45
N PRO A 132 28.51 -50.33 41.27
CA PRO A 132 28.53 -49.16 40.36
C PRO A 132 27.34 -49.07 39.40
N MET A 133 26.38 -50.00 39.56
CA MET A 133 25.23 -50.10 38.65
C MET A 133 24.10 -49.16 39.12
N ARG A 134 23.39 -48.54 38.15
CA ARG A 134 22.06 -47.98 38.35
C ARG A 134 21.04 -49.06 37.97
N VAL A 135 20.12 -49.31 38.89
CA VAL A 135 19.01 -50.29 38.68
C VAL A 135 17.73 -49.51 38.43
N ILE A 136 17.00 -49.90 37.40
CA ILE A 136 15.74 -49.32 36.99
C ILE A 136 14.62 -50.34 37.32
N TYR A 137 13.69 -49.92 38.16
CA TYR A 137 12.54 -50.73 38.60
C TYR A 137 11.26 -50.22 37.94
N ALA A 138 10.41 -51.14 37.52
CA ALA A 138 9.00 -50.83 37.27
C ALA A 138 8.32 -50.44 38.58
N LEU A 139 7.35 -49.55 38.50
CA LEU A 139 6.53 -49.16 39.65
C LEU A 139 5.08 -49.61 39.46
N ASN A 140 4.44 -50.04 40.55
CA ASN A 140 3.00 -50.25 40.54
C ASN A 140 2.24 -48.89 40.72
N PRO A 141 0.91 -48.88 40.58
CA PRO A 141 0.13 -47.64 40.76
C PRO A 141 0.22 -46.99 42.16
N GLN A 142 0.78 -47.66 43.14
CA GLN A 142 1.04 -47.17 44.47
C GLN A 142 2.45 -46.61 44.65
N GLY A 143 3.32 -46.72 43.60
CA GLY A 143 4.70 -46.27 43.62
C GLY A 143 5.69 -47.27 44.23
N GLU A 144 5.27 -48.52 44.43
CA GLU A 144 6.12 -49.55 45.03
C GLU A 144 6.94 -50.24 43.91
N ARG A 145 8.19 -50.60 44.25
CA ARG A 145 9.12 -51.29 43.35
C ARG A 145 8.56 -52.63 42.95
N GLN A 146 8.59 -52.93 41.64
CA GLN A 146 8.26 -54.22 41.08
C GLN A 146 9.55 -54.87 40.49
N ASN A 147 9.45 -55.49 39.36
CA ASN A 147 10.58 -56.17 38.70
C ASN A 147 11.63 -55.16 38.20
N VAL A 148 12.87 -55.59 38.15
CA VAL A 148 13.97 -54.86 37.51
C VAL A 148 13.77 -54.90 36.01
N LEU A 149 13.71 -53.72 35.40
CA LEU A 149 13.61 -53.55 33.95
C LEU A 149 14.98 -53.56 33.30
N ARG A 150 15.94 -52.83 33.91
CA ARG A 150 17.29 -52.63 33.36
C ARG A 150 18.29 -52.36 34.48
N SER A 151 19.54 -52.72 34.22
CA SER A 151 20.67 -52.34 35.06
C SER A 151 21.86 -52.00 34.18
N GLY A 152 22.61 -50.95 34.54
CA GLY A 152 23.76 -50.53 33.77
C GLY A 152 24.71 -49.66 34.56
N LEU A 153 25.95 -49.55 34.14
CA LEU A 153 26.93 -48.68 34.73
C LEU A 153 26.44 -47.21 34.67
N TYR A 154 26.50 -46.53 35.78
CA TYR A 154 26.09 -45.13 35.86
C TYR A 154 26.72 -44.45 37.05
N ASP A 155 27.29 -43.26 36.78
CA ASP A 155 27.75 -42.39 37.84
C ASP A 155 27.09 -40.99 37.63
N PRO A 156 26.29 -40.48 38.57
CA PRO A 156 25.63 -39.17 38.44
C PRO A 156 26.66 -38.06 38.30
N ARG A 157 27.86 -38.19 38.89
CA ARG A 157 28.90 -37.16 38.91
C ARG A 157 29.54 -36.92 37.55
N GLU A 158 29.46 -37.90 36.63
CA GLU A 158 29.93 -37.79 35.25
C GLU A 158 28.90 -37.18 34.31
N ARG A 159 27.68 -36.93 34.79
CA ARG A 159 26.59 -36.43 33.94
C ARG A 159 26.65 -34.90 33.78
N PRO A 160 26.28 -34.38 32.61
CA PRO A 160 26.34 -32.96 32.30
C PRO A 160 25.63 -32.05 33.32
N TRP A 161 24.46 -32.47 33.81
CA TRP A 161 23.70 -31.72 34.80
C TRP A 161 24.45 -31.57 36.15
N TYR A 162 25.14 -32.64 36.60
CA TYR A 162 25.92 -32.61 37.85
C TYR A 162 27.19 -31.75 37.68
N GLN A 163 27.90 -31.97 36.58
CA GLN A 163 29.14 -31.26 36.28
C GLN A 163 28.91 -29.76 36.09
N LYS A 164 27.74 -29.38 35.50
CA LYS A 164 27.40 -27.97 35.31
C LYS A 164 27.23 -27.24 36.65
N VAL A 165 26.56 -27.86 37.64
CA VAL A 165 26.43 -27.29 38.99
C VAL A 165 27.81 -27.18 39.69
N MET A 166 28.67 -28.20 39.53
CA MET A 166 30.04 -28.19 40.10
C MET A 166 30.93 -27.11 39.49
N ALA A 167 30.65 -26.66 38.30
CA ALA A 167 31.39 -25.62 37.60
C ALA A 167 30.92 -24.20 37.93
N LEU A 168 29.86 -24.02 38.74
CA LEU A 168 29.37 -22.72 39.12
C LEU A 168 30.23 -22.09 40.23
N ASP A 169 30.57 -20.82 40.09
CA ASP A 169 31.31 -20.05 41.10
C ASP A 169 30.48 -19.78 42.36
N GLN A 170 29.17 -19.74 42.25
CA GLN A 170 28.25 -19.51 43.34
C GLN A 170 27.02 -20.43 43.19
N PRO A 171 26.41 -20.84 44.35
CA PRO A 171 25.20 -21.63 44.35
C PRO A 171 24.09 -20.94 43.55
N ASN A 172 23.64 -21.54 42.46
CA ASN A 172 22.53 -21.06 41.64
C ASN A 172 21.91 -22.23 40.89
N SER A 173 20.67 -22.03 40.48
CA SER A 173 20.04 -22.92 39.52
C SER A 173 20.62 -22.68 38.10
N THR A 174 20.74 -23.72 37.31
CA THR A 174 21.32 -23.66 35.97
C THR A 174 20.73 -24.71 35.04
N TRP A 175 21.07 -24.63 33.77
CA TRP A 175 20.77 -25.65 32.77
C TRP A 175 22.02 -26.42 32.38
N SER A 176 21.87 -27.74 32.16
CA SER A 176 22.93 -28.51 31.50
C SER A 176 23.06 -28.11 30.02
N ALA A 177 24.16 -28.47 29.38
CA ALA A 177 24.17 -28.59 27.93
C ALA A 177 23.13 -29.59 27.44
N VAL A 178 22.77 -29.56 26.15
CA VAL A 178 21.94 -30.59 25.52
C VAL A 178 22.72 -31.91 25.46
N TYR A 179 22.10 -33.01 25.94
CA TYR A 179 22.74 -34.34 25.93
C TYR A 179 21.71 -35.45 25.83
N PRO A 180 22.10 -36.66 25.34
CA PRO A 180 21.20 -37.80 25.36
C PRO A 180 21.01 -38.35 26.77
N TYR A 181 19.77 -38.56 27.16
CA TYR A 181 19.44 -39.19 28.44
C TYR A 181 19.87 -40.64 28.43
N SER A 182 20.48 -41.11 29.53
CA SER A 182 21.02 -42.48 29.64
C SER A 182 19.95 -43.56 29.70
N SER A 183 18.70 -43.24 30.00
CA SER A 183 17.58 -44.17 30.11
C SER A 183 16.79 -44.30 28.81
N THR A 184 16.55 -43.24 28.08
CA THR A 184 15.70 -43.20 26.87
C THR A 184 16.47 -42.93 25.60
N GLN A 185 17.68 -42.42 25.67
CA GLN A 185 18.49 -41.90 24.53
C GLN A 185 17.87 -40.69 23.83
N GLU A 186 16.82 -40.10 24.41
CA GLU A 186 16.27 -38.84 23.92
C GLU A 186 17.19 -37.69 24.26
N LEU A 187 17.26 -36.69 23.36
CA LEU A 187 17.94 -35.45 23.63
C LEU A 187 17.12 -34.59 24.62
N GLY A 188 17.79 -33.98 25.56
CA GLY A 188 17.17 -33.09 26.52
C GLY A 188 18.18 -32.19 27.24
N ILE A 189 17.64 -31.30 28.02
CA ILE A 189 18.36 -30.48 28.98
C ILE A 189 17.85 -30.76 30.38
N THR A 190 18.69 -30.51 31.36
CA THR A 190 18.32 -30.69 32.77
C THR A 190 18.42 -29.36 33.50
N ALA A 191 17.33 -28.94 34.15
CA ALA A 191 17.40 -27.94 35.19
C ALA A 191 18.12 -28.55 36.40
N ALA A 192 19.17 -27.91 36.88
CA ALA A 192 19.99 -28.44 37.97
C ALA A 192 20.33 -27.38 39.02
N GLU A 193 20.27 -27.75 40.30
CA GLU A 193 20.63 -26.88 41.41
C GLU A 193 21.25 -27.71 42.55
N GLY A 194 22.27 -27.13 43.18
CA GLY A 194 22.98 -27.75 44.30
C GLY A 194 22.34 -27.45 45.65
N LEU A 195 22.20 -28.48 46.49
CA LEU A 195 21.92 -28.35 47.90
C LEU A 195 23.25 -28.33 48.67
N TYR A 196 23.48 -27.26 49.42
CA TYR A 196 24.72 -27.02 50.13
C TYR A 196 24.50 -27.06 51.63
N ARG A 197 25.50 -27.56 52.36
CA ARG A 197 25.52 -27.50 53.81
C ARG A 197 25.82 -26.07 54.31
N PRO A 198 25.58 -25.79 55.57
CA PRO A 198 25.94 -24.48 56.15
C PRO A 198 27.42 -24.12 56.05
N ASP A 199 28.30 -25.13 55.91
CA ASP A 199 29.76 -24.94 55.72
C ASP A 199 30.13 -24.66 54.27
N GLY A 200 29.16 -24.60 53.35
CA GLY A 200 29.40 -24.37 51.92
C GLY A 200 29.71 -25.62 51.11
N SER A 201 29.82 -26.82 51.74
CA SER A 201 30.06 -28.06 51.02
C SER A 201 28.80 -28.53 50.30
N LEU A 202 28.96 -29.03 49.06
CA LEU A 202 27.85 -29.63 48.29
C LEU A 202 27.40 -30.93 48.97
N PHE A 203 26.08 -31.04 49.19
CA PHE A 203 25.47 -32.25 49.75
C PHE A 203 24.80 -33.12 48.62
N ALA A 204 24.04 -32.46 47.78
CA ALA A 204 23.37 -33.14 46.63
C ALA A 204 23.17 -32.15 45.50
N VAL A 205 23.00 -32.67 44.31
CA VAL A 205 22.52 -31.91 43.13
C VAL A 205 21.17 -32.50 42.74
N PHE A 206 20.15 -31.67 42.66
CA PHE A 206 18.85 -32.02 42.12
C PHE A 206 18.84 -31.77 40.63
N GLY A 207 18.10 -32.60 39.88
CA GLY A 207 17.91 -32.49 38.46
C GLY A 207 16.46 -32.74 38.05
N ILE A 208 15.98 -31.96 37.09
CA ILE A 208 14.68 -32.13 36.44
C ILE A 208 14.90 -32.07 34.93
N ASP A 209 14.56 -33.18 34.25
CA ASP A 209 14.75 -33.30 32.81
C ASP A 209 13.63 -32.67 32.00
N VAL A 210 14.00 -31.98 30.91
CA VAL A 210 13.12 -31.46 29.87
C VAL A 210 13.54 -32.05 28.54
N ALA A 211 12.70 -32.92 27.98
CA ALA A 211 12.96 -33.51 26.68
C ALA A 211 12.77 -32.50 25.54
N LEU A 212 13.68 -32.47 24.59
CA LEU A 212 13.56 -31.57 23.41
C LEU A 212 12.44 -32.00 22.47
N THR A 213 12.02 -33.26 22.54
CA THR A 213 10.86 -33.78 21.82
C THR A 213 9.56 -33.02 22.16
N ASP A 214 9.44 -32.50 23.36
CA ASP A 214 8.26 -31.69 23.74
C ASP A 214 8.26 -30.31 23.06
N LEU A 215 9.44 -29.69 22.91
CA LEU A 215 9.60 -28.46 22.13
C LEU A 215 9.36 -28.73 20.64
N GLN A 216 9.87 -29.84 20.12
CA GLN A 216 9.65 -30.21 18.71
C GLN A 216 8.16 -30.42 18.41
N LYS A 217 7.43 -31.15 19.26
CA LYS A 217 5.98 -31.34 19.09
C LYS A 217 5.24 -30.01 19.07
N PHE A 218 5.58 -29.10 19.98
CA PHE A 218 4.98 -27.78 19.99
C PHE A 218 5.25 -27.02 18.70
N LEU A 219 6.51 -27.03 18.17
CA LEU A 219 6.82 -26.37 16.91
C LEU A 219 6.07 -26.99 15.73
N GLN A 220 5.89 -28.32 15.72
CA GLN A 220 5.11 -29.05 14.70
C GLN A 220 3.60 -28.70 14.76
N GLU A 221 3.07 -28.46 15.97
CA GLU A 221 1.67 -28.05 16.18
C GLU A 221 1.48 -26.56 15.89
N LEU A 222 2.56 -25.77 15.90
CA LEU A 222 2.54 -24.34 15.58
C LEU A 222 2.49 -24.14 14.06
N GLU A 223 1.29 -24.11 13.49
CA GLU A 223 1.09 -23.81 12.07
C GLU A 223 1.45 -22.33 11.78
N VAL A 224 2.75 -22.08 11.56
CA VAL A 224 3.26 -20.73 11.21
C VAL A 224 2.62 -20.23 9.92
N SER A 225 2.66 -21.06 8.88
CA SER A 225 2.00 -20.91 7.58
C SER A 225 1.95 -22.28 6.89
N PRO A 226 1.23 -22.45 5.78
CA PRO A 226 1.10 -23.77 5.12
C PRO A 226 2.43 -24.46 4.79
N SER A 227 3.48 -23.70 4.52
CA SER A 227 4.83 -24.21 4.24
C SER A 227 5.91 -23.43 5.03
N GLY A 228 5.51 -22.86 6.16
CA GLY A 228 6.41 -22.14 7.05
C GLY A 228 7.12 -23.07 8.02
N ASP A 229 8.41 -22.78 8.24
CA ASP A 229 9.30 -23.57 9.08
C ASP A 229 9.72 -22.78 10.32
N ALA A 230 9.88 -23.46 11.46
CA ALA A 230 10.43 -22.90 12.68
C ALA A 230 11.57 -23.76 13.22
N PHE A 231 12.61 -23.11 13.72
CA PHE A 231 13.80 -23.75 14.29
C PHE A 231 14.19 -23.05 15.59
N ILE A 232 14.71 -23.83 16.53
CA ILE A 232 15.40 -23.37 17.72
C ILE A 232 16.82 -23.91 17.64
N LEU A 233 17.82 -23.02 17.79
CA LEU A 233 19.24 -23.34 17.68
C LEU A 233 19.96 -22.93 18.96
N GLU A 234 21.05 -23.59 19.30
CA GLU A 234 22.07 -23.06 20.21
C GLU A 234 22.97 -22.05 19.46
N ARG A 235 23.72 -21.22 20.19
CA ARG A 235 24.64 -20.22 19.60
C ARG A 235 25.78 -20.83 18.78
N ASP A 236 26.08 -22.11 18.98
CA ASP A 236 27.04 -22.85 18.15
C ASP A 236 26.42 -23.38 16.84
N GLY A 237 25.12 -23.20 16.64
CA GLY A 237 24.36 -23.65 15.47
C GLY A 237 23.78 -25.05 15.59
N ALA A 238 23.87 -25.72 16.75
CA ALA A 238 23.26 -27.02 16.93
C ALA A 238 21.73 -26.92 17.08
N ILE A 239 21.01 -27.79 16.38
CA ILE A 239 19.53 -27.81 16.41
C ILE A 239 19.03 -28.27 17.78
N VAL A 240 18.16 -27.49 18.38
CA VAL A 240 17.44 -27.79 19.63
C VAL A 240 16.07 -28.39 19.34
N ALA A 241 15.32 -27.74 18.42
CA ALA A 241 14.02 -28.21 17.98
C ALA A 241 13.68 -27.63 16.60
N THR A 242 12.83 -28.30 15.86
CA THR A 242 12.32 -27.84 14.57
C THR A 242 10.87 -28.25 14.35
N SER A 243 10.12 -27.46 13.59
CA SER A 243 8.76 -27.80 13.15
C SER A 243 8.76 -28.81 11.99
N THR A 244 9.91 -29.06 11.39
CA THR A 244 10.07 -29.90 10.21
C THR A 244 10.38 -31.36 10.60
N ASP A 245 10.44 -32.24 9.59
CA ASP A 245 10.83 -33.65 9.78
C ASP A 245 12.35 -33.84 9.88
N GLU A 246 13.14 -32.76 9.98
CA GLU A 246 14.58 -32.84 10.17
C GLU A 246 14.94 -33.55 11.48
N PRO A 247 15.89 -34.47 11.48
CA PRO A 247 16.35 -35.10 12.71
C PRO A 247 17.07 -34.12 13.61
N MET A 248 16.88 -34.20 14.92
CA MET A 248 17.66 -33.41 15.90
C MET A 248 18.99 -34.09 16.29
N ALA A 249 19.10 -35.36 16.01
CA ALA A 249 20.28 -36.16 16.30
C ALA A 249 20.51 -37.24 15.22
N VAL A 250 21.76 -37.53 14.98
CA VAL A 250 22.21 -38.59 14.07
C VAL A 250 23.12 -39.57 14.80
N PRO A 251 23.13 -40.86 14.42
CA PRO A 251 24.05 -41.85 14.99
C PRO A 251 25.50 -41.40 14.77
N GLN A 252 26.28 -41.33 15.85
CA GLN A 252 27.69 -40.96 15.82
C GLN A 252 28.50 -41.88 16.71
N GLY A 253 29.24 -42.85 16.11
CA GLY A 253 29.92 -43.91 16.86
C GLY A 253 28.94 -44.77 17.65
N ASP A 254 29.20 -44.97 18.95
CA ASP A 254 28.31 -45.70 19.87
C ASP A 254 27.18 -44.81 20.49
N GLY A 255 27.05 -43.54 20.08
CA GLY A 255 26.10 -42.58 20.63
C GLY A 255 25.33 -41.80 19.60
N LEU A 256 24.69 -40.71 20.06
CA LEU A 256 24.00 -39.72 19.23
C LEU A 256 24.82 -38.45 19.15
N GLY A 257 25.13 -38.02 17.91
CA GLY A 257 25.63 -36.70 17.61
C GLY A 257 24.49 -35.71 17.36
N ARG A 258 24.71 -34.43 17.66
CA ARG A 258 23.75 -33.39 17.39
C ARG A 258 23.81 -32.95 15.92
N VAL A 259 22.67 -32.64 15.36
CA VAL A 259 22.61 -32.08 14.01
C VAL A 259 22.90 -30.59 14.08
N MET A 260 23.80 -30.12 13.22
CA MET A 260 24.12 -28.70 13.07
C MET A 260 23.26 -28.07 11.99
N ALA A 261 23.08 -26.77 12.03
CA ALA A 261 22.29 -26.02 11.07
C ALA A 261 22.81 -26.13 9.62
N ASP A 262 24.11 -26.38 9.44
CA ASP A 262 24.76 -26.61 8.14
C ASP A 262 24.71 -28.07 7.66
N ASP A 263 24.29 -29.00 8.53
CA ASP A 263 24.19 -30.45 8.24
C ASP A 263 22.74 -30.94 8.06
N LEU A 264 21.74 -30.03 7.98
CA LEU A 264 20.34 -30.37 7.77
C LEU A 264 20.15 -31.21 6.49
N GLU A 265 19.25 -32.18 6.51
CA GLU A 265 19.01 -33.10 5.38
C GLU A 265 18.41 -32.38 4.18
N ASN A 266 17.44 -31.49 4.42
CA ASN A 266 16.78 -30.70 3.37
C ASN A 266 17.71 -29.61 2.84
N PRO A 267 18.04 -29.61 1.52
CA PRO A 267 18.92 -28.59 0.94
C PRO A 267 18.42 -27.16 1.12
N ALA A 268 17.10 -26.94 1.09
CA ALA A 268 16.50 -25.62 1.24
C ALA A 268 16.67 -25.08 2.67
N HIS A 269 16.55 -25.94 3.71
CA HIS A 269 16.81 -25.57 5.11
C HIS A 269 18.30 -25.26 5.31
N ARG A 270 19.16 -26.09 4.78
CA ARG A 270 20.61 -25.90 4.81
C ARG A 270 21.04 -24.57 4.16
N ALA A 271 20.49 -24.28 2.97
CA ALA A 271 20.74 -23.03 2.27
C ALA A 271 20.20 -21.82 3.06
N LEU A 272 19.03 -21.94 3.68
CA LEU A 272 18.48 -20.90 4.56
C LEU A 272 19.43 -20.59 5.71
N MET A 273 19.88 -21.63 6.42
CA MET A 273 20.78 -21.45 7.57
C MET A 273 22.14 -20.87 7.14
N ALA A 274 22.66 -21.29 5.99
CA ALA A 274 23.89 -20.71 5.43
C ALA A 274 23.76 -19.22 5.12
N HIS A 275 22.63 -18.77 4.52
CA HIS A 275 22.39 -17.36 4.26
C HIS A 275 22.22 -16.54 5.54
N LEU A 276 21.56 -17.10 6.56
CA LEU A 276 21.45 -16.47 7.87
C LEU A 276 22.79 -16.32 8.54
N LEU A 277 23.60 -17.41 8.53
CA LEU A 277 24.93 -17.39 9.13
C LEU A 277 25.85 -16.35 8.45
N ASP A 278 25.76 -16.23 7.11
CA ASP A 278 26.48 -15.19 6.35
C ASP A 278 26.02 -13.79 6.73
N TYR A 279 24.70 -13.57 6.85
CA TYR A 279 24.14 -12.30 7.31
C TYR A 279 24.64 -11.89 8.70
N TYR A 280 24.79 -12.85 9.62
CA TYR A 280 25.32 -12.64 10.96
C TYR A 280 26.85 -12.79 11.05
N GLU A 281 27.55 -12.50 9.96
CA GLU A 281 29.03 -12.47 9.89
C GLU A 281 29.71 -13.79 10.34
N GLY A 282 29.06 -14.92 10.06
CA GLY A 282 29.57 -16.26 10.36
C GLY A 282 29.40 -16.70 11.82
N SER A 283 28.60 -16.00 12.63
CA SER A 283 28.39 -16.35 14.02
C SER A 283 26.95 -16.12 14.50
N TRP A 284 26.32 -17.14 15.06
CA TRP A 284 25.00 -17.02 15.71
C TRP A 284 25.03 -16.17 17.00
N GLU A 285 26.21 -15.91 17.57
CA GLU A 285 26.38 -14.97 18.69
C GLU A 285 25.95 -13.54 18.35
N ASN A 286 26.03 -13.16 17.06
CA ASN A 286 25.65 -11.83 16.58
C ASN A 286 24.14 -11.61 16.44
N VAL A 287 23.33 -12.64 16.66
CA VAL A 287 21.88 -12.51 16.64
C VAL A 287 21.40 -11.70 17.84
N GLY A 288 20.76 -10.56 17.56
CA GLY A 288 20.20 -9.64 18.54
C GLY A 288 18.85 -10.06 19.13
N GLN A 289 18.06 -9.06 19.56
CA GLN A 289 16.77 -9.35 20.19
C GLN A 289 15.70 -9.78 19.20
N GLU A 290 15.56 -9.10 18.06
CA GLU A 290 14.60 -9.43 17.00
C GLU A 290 15.06 -8.80 15.68
N ASP A 291 15.15 -9.62 14.64
CA ASP A 291 15.40 -9.19 13.27
C ASP A 291 14.38 -9.77 12.32
N PHE A 292 14.01 -9.01 11.29
CA PHE A 292 13.16 -9.49 10.21
C PHE A 292 13.83 -9.28 8.86
N LEU A 293 14.07 -10.39 8.15
CA LEU A 293 14.84 -10.44 6.92
C LEU A 293 14.00 -10.94 5.75
N THR A 294 14.36 -10.52 4.56
CA THR A 294 13.85 -11.11 3.32
C THR A 294 15.01 -11.71 2.56
N LEU A 295 15.05 -13.03 2.47
CA LEU A 295 16.10 -13.79 1.82
C LEU A 295 15.58 -14.49 0.57
N GLU A 296 16.42 -14.66 -0.44
CA GLU A 296 16.14 -15.49 -1.60
C GLU A 296 16.95 -16.78 -1.49
N VAL A 297 16.26 -17.88 -1.28
CA VAL A 297 16.85 -19.21 -1.09
C VAL A 297 16.32 -20.12 -2.18
N ASP A 298 17.21 -20.66 -3.02
CA ASP A 298 16.88 -21.52 -4.17
C ASP A 298 15.83 -20.92 -5.12
N GLY A 299 15.90 -19.60 -5.34
CA GLY A 299 14.95 -18.88 -6.21
C GLY A 299 13.58 -18.65 -5.58
N VAL A 300 13.38 -19.02 -4.32
CA VAL A 300 12.18 -18.75 -3.54
C VAL A 300 12.47 -17.67 -2.51
N ARG A 301 11.69 -16.60 -2.55
CA ARG A 301 11.77 -15.56 -1.54
C ARG A 301 11.16 -16.07 -0.24
N ARG A 302 11.88 -15.91 0.87
CA ARG A 302 11.46 -16.26 2.22
C ARG A 302 11.49 -15.02 3.12
N PHE A 303 10.47 -14.89 3.94
CA PHE A 303 10.41 -13.91 5.03
C PHE A 303 10.85 -14.61 6.29
N VAL A 304 11.90 -14.09 6.91
CA VAL A 304 12.55 -14.78 8.03
C VAL A 304 12.60 -13.85 9.24
N GLY A 305 11.97 -14.30 10.33
CA GLY A 305 12.15 -13.71 11.65
C GLY A 305 13.21 -14.45 12.43
N VAL A 306 14.12 -13.72 13.03
CA VAL A 306 15.17 -14.28 13.88
C VAL A 306 15.17 -13.52 15.20
N GLU A 307 15.18 -14.26 16.33
CA GLU A 307 15.16 -13.68 17.67
C GLU A 307 16.07 -14.43 18.61
N GLY A 308 16.83 -13.71 19.44
CA GLY A 308 17.59 -14.31 20.54
C GLY A 308 16.68 -14.57 21.72
N PHE A 309 16.71 -15.78 22.25
CA PHE A 309 16.02 -16.19 23.48
C PHE A 309 17.04 -16.42 24.60
N GLN A 310 16.92 -15.66 25.68
CA GLN A 310 17.75 -15.82 26.87
C GLN A 310 16.88 -16.03 28.10
N ASP A 311 17.25 -17.00 28.96
CA ASP A 311 16.64 -17.20 30.24
C ASP A 311 17.55 -16.75 31.41
N PRO A 312 17.00 -16.54 32.61
CA PRO A 312 17.81 -16.13 33.78
C PRO A 312 18.82 -17.20 34.27
N TYR A 313 18.74 -18.44 33.76
CA TYR A 313 19.51 -19.59 34.25
C TYR A 313 20.60 -20.04 33.27
N GLY A 314 20.83 -19.25 32.21
CA GLY A 314 21.98 -19.40 31.33
C GLY A 314 21.72 -20.13 30.01
N LEU A 315 20.46 -20.32 29.62
CA LEU A 315 20.14 -20.70 28.24
C LEU A 315 20.23 -19.48 27.34
N ASP A 316 20.84 -19.67 26.17
CA ASP A 316 20.95 -18.67 25.12
C ASP A 316 20.77 -19.36 23.77
N TRP A 317 19.57 -19.22 23.22
CA TRP A 317 19.12 -19.84 22.00
C TRP A 317 18.78 -18.84 20.93
N VAL A 318 18.66 -19.29 19.70
CA VAL A 318 18.22 -18.51 18.54
C VAL A 318 16.92 -19.12 18.01
N LEU A 319 15.89 -18.32 17.91
CA LEU A 319 14.61 -18.69 17.32
C LEU A 319 14.63 -18.22 15.86
N VAL A 320 14.29 -19.10 14.93
CA VAL A 320 14.20 -18.78 13.50
C VAL A 320 12.82 -19.22 13.00
N VAL A 321 12.12 -18.31 12.34
CA VAL A 321 10.82 -18.58 11.69
C VAL A 321 10.95 -18.16 10.23
N ALA A 322 10.75 -19.06 9.30
CA ALA A 322 10.87 -18.83 7.86
C ALA A 322 9.55 -19.10 7.13
N ILE A 323 9.03 -18.10 6.41
CA ILE A 323 7.77 -18.18 5.69
C ILE A 323 8.03 -17.94 4.20
N PRO A 324 7.78 -18.91 3.30
CA PRO A 324 7.97 -18.70 1.88
C PRO A 324 6.90 -17.77 1.28
N GLU A 325 7.32 -16.88 0.37
CA GLU A 325 6.39 -15.96 -0.34
C GLU A 325 5.30 -16.73 -1.10
N THR A 326 5.57 -17.97 -1.47
CA THR A 326 4.60 -18.86 -2.15
C THR A 326 3.31 -19.07 -1.38
N ASP A 327 3.35 -19.04 -0.05
CA ASP A 327 2.16 -19.23 0.79
C ASP A 327 1.16 -18.08 0.65
N PHE A 328 1.63 -16.92 0.18
CA PHE A 328 0.81 -15.73 -0.07
C PHE A 328 0.41 -15.57 -1.55
N GLN A 329 0.81 -16.48 -2.45
CA GLN A 329 0.52 -16.38 -3.88
C GLN A 329 -0.98 -16.28 -4.17
N ASN A 330 -1.82 -16.99 -3.43
CA ASN A 330 -3.27 -16.92 -3.60
C ASN A 330 -3.82 -15.53 -3.33
N ILE A 331 -3.27 -14.81 -2.34
CA ILE A 331 -3.67 -13.43 -2.00
C ILE A 331 -3.21 -12.48 -3.10
N ILE A 332 -1.96 -12.61 -3.56
CA ILE A 332 -1.40 -11.80 -4.64
C ILE A 332 -2.19 -12.03 -5.94
N LEU A 333 -2.41 -13.28 -6.32
CA LEU A 333 -3.13 -13.64 -7.55
C LEU A 333 -4.60 -13.23 -7.51
N ALA A 334 -5.27 -13.31 -6.36
CA ALA A 334 -6.65 -12.83 -6.20
C ALA A 334 -6.75 -11.32 -6.45
N ASN A 335 -5.82 -10.54 -5.89
CA ASN A 335 -5.75 -9.09 -6.10
C ASN A 335 -5.42 -8.73 -7.55
N ILE A 336 -4.45 -9.42 -8.16
CA ILE A 336 -4.10 -9.23 -9.59
C ILE A 336 -5.30 -9.57 -10.47
N ARG A 337 -5.98 -10.69 -10.23
CA ARG A 337 -7.13 -11.14 -11.02
C ARG A 337 -8.30 -10.17 -10.93
N SER A 338 -8.62 -9.65 -9.74
CA SER A 338 -9.67 -8.65 -9.57
C SER A 338 -9.33 -7.34 -10.28
N THR A 339 -8.10 -6.85 -10.12
CA THR A 339 -7.62 -5.63 -10.81
C THR A 339 -7.57 -5.81 -12.33
N ALA A 340 -7.15 -6.99 -12.82
CA ALA A 340 -7.14 -7.31 -14.24
C ALA A 340 -8.55 -7.34 -14.84
N TRP A 341 -9.53 -7.91 -14.14
CA TRP A 341 -10.93 -7.89 -14.57
C TRP A 341 -11.50 -6.48 -14.64
N VAL A 342 -11.28 -5.66 -13.61
CA VAL A 342 -11.69 -4.24 -13.61
C VAL A 342 -11.01 -3.50 -14.74
N GLY A 343 -9.70 -3.70 -14.92
CA GLY A 343 -8.93 -3.10 -16.02
C GLY A 343 -9.45 -3.51 -17.40
N LEU A 344 -9.80 -4.78 -17.59
CA LEU A 344 -10.37 -5.28 -18.86
C LEU A 344 -11.74 -4.63 -19.15
N VAL A 345 -12.60 -4.55 -18.15
CA VAL A 345 -13.92 -3.89 -18.30
C VAL A 345 -13.76 -2.41 -18.65
N LEU A 346 -12.85 -1.70 -17.97
CA LEU A 346 -12.55 -0.30 -18.26
C LEU A 346 -11.95 -0.11 -19.66
N ALA A 347 -11.06 -1.00 -20.10
CA ALA A 347 -10.49 -0.97 -21.44
C ALA A 347 -11.57 -1.17 -22.52
N ILE A 348 -12.46 -2.14 -22.34
CA ILE A 348 -13.59 -2.38 -23.25
C ILE A 348 -14.52 -1.16 -23.27
N ALA A 349 -14.85 -0.60 -22.11
CA ALA A 349 -15.67 0.60 -22.00
C ALA A 349 -15.02 1.81 -22.70
N ALA A 350 -13.70 2.00 -22.52
CA ALA A 350 -12.95 3.06 -23.16
C ALA A 350 -12.96 2.95 -24.72
N ILE A 351 -12.77 1.73 -25.23
CA ILE A 351 -12.85 1.46 -26.67
C ILE A 351 -14.27 1.72 -27.19
N ALA A 352 -15.28 1.26 -26.47
CA ALA A 352 -16.68 1.49 -26.83
C ALA A 352 -17.03 2.99 -26.87
N ILE A 353 -16.60 3.74 -25.84
CA ILE A 353 -16.77 5.20 -25.78
C ILE A 353 -16.01 5.88 -26.93
N GLY A 354 -14.74 5.51 -27.18
CA GLY A 354 -13.95 6.06 -28.27
C GLY A 354 -14.58 5.83 -29.64
N LEU A 355 -15.11 4.62 -29.89
CA LEU A 355 -15.86 4.30 -31.11
C LEU A 355 -17.21 5.04 -31.17
N GLY A 356 -17.88 5.19 -30.02
CA GLY A 356 -19.11 5.98 -29.90
C GLY A 356 -18.89 7.44 -30.28
N VAL A 357 -17.86 8.07 -29.69
CA VAL A 357 -17.48 9.46 -29.99
C VAL A 357 -17.10 9.63 -31.47
N ALA A 358 -16.32 8.67 -32.02
CA ALA A 358 -15.97 8.70 -33.42
C ALA A 358 -17.19 8.67 -34.35
N ARG A 359 -18.19 7.86 -34.01
CA ARG A 359 -19.45 7.77 -34.78
C ARG A 359 -20.38 8.96 -34.54
N TRP A 360 -20.47 9.43 -33.33
CA TRP A 360 -21.48 10.42 -32.94
C TRP A 360 -21.06 11.88 -33.19
N ILE A 361 -19.76 12.17 -33.11
CA ILE A 361 -19.20 13.52 -33.30
C ILE A 361 -18.44 13.62 -34.64
N VAL A 362 -17.49 12.72 -34.89
CA VAL A 362 -16.57 12.88 -36.01
C VAL A 362 -17.25 12.69 -37.34
N ARG A 363 -18.12 11.67 -37.49
CA ARG A 363 -18.84 11.43 -38.76
C ARG A 363 -19.73 12.61 -39.18
N PRO A 364 -20.55 13.23 -38.32
CA PRO A 364 -21.31 14.44 -38.68
C PRO A 364 -20.42 15.61 -39.12
N ILE A 365 -19.28 15.82 -38.46
CA ILE A 365 -18.33 16.87 -38.84
C ILE A 365 -17.71 16.59 -40.22
N GLU A 366 -17.32 15.35 -40.49
CA GLU A 366 -16.84 14.95 -41.84
C GLU A 366 -17.92 15.17 -42.93
N SER A 367 -19.18 14.86 -42.61
CA SER A 367 -20.29 15.06 -43.54
C SER A 367 -20.53 16.56 -43.82
N LEU A 368 -20.43 17.42 -42.78
CA LEU A 368 -20.48 18.87 -42.98
C LEU A 368 -19.31 19.41 -43.78
N ASN A 369 -18.10 18.92 -43.56
CA ASN A 369 -16.92 19.29 -44.35
C ASN A 369 -17.06 18.88 -45.81
N ASN A 370 -17.55 17.65 -46.06
CA ASN A 370 -17.81 17.19 -47.42
C ASN A 370 -18.93 18.00 -48.12
N ALA A 371 -19.95 18.41 -47.35
CA ALA A 371 -20.99 19.29 -47.85
C ALA A 371 -20.45 20.71 -48.19
N ALA A 372 -19.50 21.23 -47.37
CA ALA A 372 -18.83 22.49 -47.66
C ALA A 372 -18.05 22.43 -48.99
N ILE A 373 -17.29 21.36 -49.20
CA ILE A 373 -16.55 21.12 -50.47
C ILE A 373 -17.52 20.92 -51.65
N ALA A 374 -18.69 20.30 -51.37
CA ALA A 374 -19.71 20.15 -52.41
C ALA A 374 -20.37 21.49 -52.79
N ILE A 375 -20.54 22.44 -51.86
CA ILE A 375 -20.99 23.80 -52.15
C ILE A 375 -19.97 24.54 -53.01
N GLU A 376 -18.67 24.47 -52.66
CA GLU A 376 -17.58 25.07 -53.42
C GLU A 376 -17.55 24.57 -54.88
N ASN A 377 -17.79 23.28 -55.06
CA ASN A 377 -17.76 22.62 -56.38
C ASN A 377 -19.12 22.65 -57.13
N ASN A 378 -20.08 23.43 -56.68
CA ASN A 378 -21.44 23.52 -57.29
C ASN A 378 -22.19 22.17 -57.37
N ARG A 379 -21.97 21.25 -56.43
CA ARG A 379 -22.59 19.91 -56.37
C ARG A 379 -23.37 19.65 -55.10
N PHE A 380 -23.70 20.68 -54.33
CA PHE A 380 -24.41 20.57 -53.08
C PHE A 380 -25.83 20.00 -53.25
N GLN A 381 -26.13 19.00 -52.43
CA GLN A 381 -27.46 18.37 -52.36
C GLN A 381 -27.90 18.37 -50.89
N ALA A 382 -28.90 19.19 -50.56
CA ALA A 382 -29.35 19.41 -49.18
C ALA A 382 -29.74 18.12 -48.44
N PHE A 383 -30.34 17.15 -49.15
CA PHE A 383 -30.80 15.89 -48.54
C PHE A 383 -29.68 15.00 -48.00
N THR A 384 -28.42 15.23 -48.37
CA THR A 384 -27.29 14.47 -47.83
C THR A 384 -27.03 14.75 -46.35
N LEU A 385 -27.57 15.82 -45.83
CA LEU A 385 -27.44 16.26 -44.43
C LEU A 385 -28.70 16.08 -43.59
N ASP A 386 -29.80 15.56 -44.11
CA ASP A 386 -31.09 15.48 -43.44
C ASP A 386 -31.05 14.67 -42.13
N SER A 387 -30.30 13.58 -42.11
CA SER A 387 -30.16 12.75 -40.91
C SER A 387 -29.42 13.45 -39.76
N ILE A 388 -28.55 14.41 -40.08
CA ILE A 388 -27.81 15.18 -39.11
C ILE A 388 -28.61 16.42 -38.70
N ALA A 389 -29.32 17.03 -39.63
CA ALA A 389 -30.20 18.19 -39.39
C ALA A 389 -31.36 17.92 -38.40
N GLN A 390 -31.79 16.64 -38.27
CA GLN A 390 -32.81 16.20 -37.31
C GLN A 390 -32.30 16.08 -35.86
N ARG A 391 -31.02 16.23 -35.60
CA ARG A 391 -30.46 16.21 -34.24
C ARG A 391 -30.92 17.46 -33.48
N GLN A 392 -31.11 17.28 -32.14
CA GLN A 392 -31.52 18.37 -31.26
C GLN A 392 -30.33 19.04 -30.54
N ASP A 393 -29.11 18.82 -31.02
CA ASP A 393 -27.89 19.38 -30.47
C ASP A 393 -27.30 20.48 -31.37
N GLU A 394 -26.15 21.02 -30.98
CA GLU A 394 -25.44 22.08 -31.69
C GLU A 394 -25.06 21.66 -33.11
N LEU A 395 -24.76 20.38 -33.32
CA LEU A 395 -24.44 19.84 -34.65
C LEU A 395 -25.69 19.81 -35.54
N GLY A 396 -26.86 19.50 -34.99
CA GLY A 396 -28.12 19.59 -35.71
C GLY A 396 -28.46 21.03 -36.11
N THR A 397 -28.32 21.96 -35.16
CA THR A 397 -28.52 23.41 -35.41
C THR A 397 -27.54 23.94 -36.47
N LEU A 398 -26.25 23.60 -36.35
CA LEU A 398 -25.24 23.97 -37.33
C LEU A 398 -25.56 23.40 -38.72
N THR A 399 -26.02 22.14 -38.78
CA THR A 399 -26.39 21.48 -40.04
C THR A 399 -27.59 22.18 -40.69
N GLN A 400 -28.59 22.57 -39.93
CA GLN A 400 -29.76 23.33 -40.46
C GLN A 400 -29.36 24.68 -41.03
N VAL A 401 -28.45 25.39 -40.33
CA VAL A 401 -27.87 26.66 -40.83
C VAL A 401 -27.11 26.43 -42.10
N PHE A 402 -26.31 25.37 -42.15
CA PHE A 402 -25.52 25.00 -43.30
C PHE A 402 -26.38 24.62 -44.51
N GLN A 403 -27.46 23.86 -44.30
CA GLN A 403 -28.42 23.54 -45.37
C GLN A 403 -29.11 24.80 -45.93
N ARG A 404 -29.53 25.72 -45.03
CA ARG A 404 -30.11 26.98 -45.45
C ARG A 404 -29.14 27.82 -46.26
N MET A 405 -27.88 27.95 -45.79
CA MET A 405 -26.86 28.67 -46.48
C MET A 405 -26.52 28.05 -47.85
N GLY A 406 -26.41 26.73 -47.92
CA GLY A 406 -26.20 25.99 -49.16
C GLY A 406 -27.34 26.15 -50.17
N ALA A 407 -28.59 26.14 -49.65
CA ALA A 407 -29.77 26.38 -50.51
C ALA A 407 -29.81 27.82 -51.05
N VAL A 408 -29.49 28.84 -50.22
CA VAL A 408 -29.40 30.23 -50.67
C VAL A 408 -28.31 30.44 -51.69
N ILE A 409 -27.14 29.86 -51.47
CA ILE A 409 -26.00 29.96 -52.45
C ILE A 409 -26.37 29.29 -53.74
N SER A 410 -26.94 28.06 -53.69
CA SER A 410 -27.36 27.34 -54.89
C SER A 410 -28.46 28.08 -55.67
N ALA A 411 -29.45 28.66 -54.95
CA ALA A 411 -30.50 29.47 -55.58
C ALA A 411 -29.94 30.76 -56.21
N SER A 412 -29.03 31.44 -55.50
CA SER A 412 -28.36 32.65 -56.02
C SER A 412 -27.52 32.34 -57.26
N GLN A 413 -26.80 31.23 -57.25
CA GLN A 413 -26.02 30.79 -58.43
C GLN A 413 -26.91 30.39 -59.61
N ALA A 414 -28.05 29.71 -59.35
CA ALA A 414 -28.99 29.36 -60.39
C ALA A 414 -29.60 30.63 -61.00
N SER A 415 -30.02 31.61 -60.17
CA SER A 415 -30.53 32.92 -60.62
C SER A 415 -29.45 33.69 -61.44
N LEU A 416 -28.18 33.69 -60.99
CA LEU A 416 -27.11 34.36 -61.70
C LEU A 416 -26.83 33.70 -63.04
N LYS A 417 -26.89 32.35 -63.10
CA LYS A 417 -26.74 31.59 -64.34
C LYS A 417 -27.91 31.85 -65.32
N GLU A 418 -29.11 31.98 -64.80
CA GLU A 418 -30.28 32.34 -65.60
C GLU A 418 -30.19 33.75 -66.14
N GLN A 419 -29.75 34.70 -65.29
CA GLN A 419 -29.48 36.11 -65.72
C GLN A 419 -28.37 36.19 -66.73
N MET A 420 -27.29 35.40 -66.56
CA MET A 420 -26.22 35.34 -67.58
C MET A 420 -26.74 34.72 -68.87
N GLY A 421 -27.55 33.67 -68.81
CA GLY A 421 -28.18 33.08 -70.03
C GLY A 421 -29.13 34.08 -70.72
N GLN A 422 -29.87 34.88 -69.97
CA GLN A 422 -30.72 35.95 -70.53
C GLN A 422 -29.85 37.06 -71.14
N LEU A 423 -28.79 37.46 -70.47
CA LEU A 423 -27.86 38.48 -70.96
C LEU A 423 -27.10 38.03 -72.20
N GLU A 424 -26.70 36.75 -72.28
CA GLU A 424 -26.09 36.16 -73.45
C GLU A 424 -27.08 36.07 -74.65
N ALA A 425 -28.37 35.74 -74.34
CA ALA A 425 -29.42 35.78 -75.36
C ALA A 425 -29.69 37.18 -75.89
N GLU A 426 -29.76 38.18 -74.95
CA GLU A 426 -29.93 39.60 -75.28
C GLU A 426 -28.70 40.11 -76.07
N MET A 427 -27.47 39.73 -75.67
CA MET A 427 -26.26 40.07 -76.45
C MET A 427 -26.24 39.41 -77.82
N ALA A 428 -26.69 38.17 -77.91
CA ALA A 428 -26.82 37.48 -79.17
C ALA A 428 -27.88 38.12 -80.10
N GLN A 429 -28.96 38.59 -79.47
CA GLN A 429 -30.00 39.32 -80.21
C GLN A 429 -29.55 40.70 -80.64
N ALA A 430 -28.86 41.44 -79.70
CA ALA A 430 -28.24 42.75 -80.03
C ALA A 430 -27.12 42.64 -81.08
N LYS A 431 -26.34 41.55 -81.03
CA LYS A 431 -25.36 41.23 -82.14
C LYS A 431 -26.02 40.99 -83.46
N ARG A 432 -27.17 40.32 -83.53
CA ARG A 432 -27.95 40.10 -84.74
C ARG A 432 -28.60 41.40 -85.25
N GLN A 433 -29.05 42.25 -84.33
CA GLN A 433 -29.60 43.57 -84.70
C GLN A 433 -28.48 44.57 -85.13
N ASN A 434 -27.28 44.50 -84.52
CA ASN A 434 -26.16 45.39 -84.87
C ASN A 434 -25.48 44.99 -86.19
N GLN A 435 -25.69 43.72 -86.70
CA GLN A 435 -25.32 43.33 -88.05
C GLN A 435 -26.27 43.89 -89.07
N ALA A 436 -27.45 44.39 -88.66
CA ALA A 436 -28.47 44.98 -89.50
C ALA A 436 -28.47 46.49 -89.57
N GLN A 437 -27.82 47.20 -88.62
CA GLN A 437 -27.74 48.69 -88.54
C GLN A 437 -26.38 49.16 -88.11
N LYS A 438 -25.68 49.88 -89.01
CA LYS A 438 -24.46 50.61 -88.68
C LYS A 438 -24.70 51.81 -87.78
N GLY A 439 -24.00 51.91 -86.63
CA GLY A 439 -23.66 53.17 -85.98
C GLY A 439 -24.26 53.50 -84.64
N GLY A 440 -23.37 53.61 -83.65
CA GLY A 440 -23.42 54.56 -82.51
C GLY A 440 -24.19 54.14 -81.29
N TYR A 441 -23.44 53.99 -80.21
CA TYR A 441 -23.67 54.10 -78.73
C TYR A 441 -23.04 52.91 -77.99
N THR A 442 -21.85 53.12 -77.48
CA THR A 442 -21.24 52.08 -76.64
C THR A 442 -20.08 52.69 -75.80
N VAL A 443 -20.29 53.46 -74.78
CA VAL A 443 -19.26 53.71 -73.76
C VAL A 443 -19.88 53.95 -72.38
N THR A 444 -21.12 54.39 -72.25
CA THR A 444 -21.70 54.80 -70.94
C THR A 444 -22.22 53.64 -70.10
N MET A 445 -22.56 52.50 -70.70
CA MET A 445 -23.21 51.37 -70.00
C MET A 445 -22.19 50.45 -69.27
N ILE A 446 -20.92 50.52 -69.66
CA ILE A 446 -19.88 49.69 -69.01
C ILE A 446 -19.35 50.32 -67.72
N GLN A 447 -19.44 51.63 -67.54
CA GLN A 447 -18.99 52.34 -66.33
C GLN A 447 -19.91 52.21 -65.13
N GLU A 448 -21.21 51.96 -65.34
CA GLU A 448 -22.18 51.82 -64.27
C GLU A 448 -22.13 50.44 -63.58
N LEU A 449 -21.69 49.38 -64.24
CA LEU A 449 -21.58 48.03 -63.71
C LEU A 449 -20.37 47.80 -62.82
N VAL A 450 -19.30 48.60 -62.95
CA VAL A 450 -18.09 48.48 -62.13
C VAL A 450 -18.24 49.16 -60.75
N GLY A 451 -19.16 50.13 -60.64
CA GLY A 451 -19.42 50.84 -59.38
C GLY A 451 -20.15 50.02 -58.32
N ARG A 452 -21.01 49.08 -58.69
CA ARG A 452 -21.79 48.23 -57.75
C ARG A 452 -21.00 47.08 -57.13
N SER A 453 -19.89 46.68 -57.69
CA SER A 453 -19.05 45.60 -57.16
C SER A 453 -18.20 45.98 -55.92
N ARG A 454 -18.00 47.28 -55.66
CA ARG A 454 -17.17 47.77 -54.52
C ARG A 454 -17.90 47.95 -53.19
N GLN A 455 -19.24 47.95 -53.17
CA GLN A 455 -20.00 48.19 -51.93
C GLN A 455 -20.31 46.95 -51.08
N LEU A 456 -19.97 45.75 -51.52
CA LEU A 456 -20.33 44.48 -50.83
C LEU A 456 -19.19 43.95 -49.92
N ARG A 457 -18.10 44.71 -49.68
CA ARG A 457 -16.93 44.22 -48.92
C ARG A 457 -16.81 44.71 -47.48
N ALA A 458 -17.79 45.42 -46.93
CA ALA A 458 -17.64 46.14 -45.64
C ALA A 458 -18.59 45.76 -44.51
N VAL A 459 -19.09 44.51 -44.44
CA VAL A 459 -19.90 44.08 -43.30
C VAL A 459 -19.52 42.64 -42.90
N ILE A 460 -18.35 42.44 -42.34
CA ILE A 460 -18.05 41.32 -41.46
C ILE A 460 -16.92 41.74 -40.54
N THR A 461 -17.25 42.31 -39.35
CA THR A 461 -16.47 42.23 -38.11
C THR A 461 -17.28 42.94 -37.01
N GLU A 462 -17.83 42.21 -36.05
CA GLU A 462 -17.90 42.56 -34.63
C GLU A 462 -18.86 41.67 -33.81
N ASN A 463 -18.33 41.22 -32.66
CA ASN A 463 -18.94 40.94 -31.36
C ASN A 463 -19.21 39.50 -30.96
N SER A 464 -18.32 39.02 -30.09
CA SER A 464 -18.62 38.01 -29.06
C SER A 464 -18.37 38.63 -27.67
N THR A 465 -19.42 39.07 -26.99
CA THR A 465 -19.39 39.41 -25.56
C THR A 465 -19.68 38.15 -24.76
N ILE A 466 -18.73 37.73 -23.90
CA ILE A 466 -18.92 36.59 -22.97
C ILE A 466 -19.93 37.04 -21.89
N ASP A 467 -21.03 36.25 -21.73
CA ASP A 467 -22.03 36.45 -20.69
C ASP A 467 -21.47 36.04 -19.32
N LEU A 468 -21.10 37.01 -18.47
CA LEU A 468 -20.49 36.81 -17.15
C LEU A 468 -21.36 35.95 -16.19
N PRO A 469 -22.70 36.12 -16.10
CA PRO A 469 -23.54 35.22 -15.31
C PRO A 469 -23.41 33.75 -15.69
N THR A 470 -23.46 33.45 -16.97
CA THR A 470 -23.32 32.07 -17.47
C THR A 470 -21.92 31.52 -17.15
N LEU A 471 -20.88 32.33 -17.26
CA LEU A 471 -19.52 31.92 -16.93
C LEU A 471 -19.36 31.60 -15.44
N LEU A 472 -19.88 32.45 -14.53
CA LEU A 472 -19.80 32.21 -13.10
C LEU A 472 -20.54 30.94 -12.66
N ARG A 473 -21.61 30.53 -13.32
CA ARG A 473 -22.31 29.26 -13.06
C ARG A 473 -21.50 28.01 -13.44
N THR A 474 -20.46 28.13 -14.22
CA THR A 474 -19.55 27.00 -14.50
C THR A 474 -18.59 26.71 -13.34
N ILE A 475 -18.46 27.64 -12.39
CA ILE A 475 -17.58 27.53 -11.23
C ILE A 475 -18.31 26.73 -10.14
N PRO A 476 -17.74 25.61 -9.62
CA PRO A 476 -18.39 24.72 -8.64
C PRO A 476 -18.95 25.44 -7.41
N TYR A 477 -18.26 26.51 -6.97
CA TYR A 477 -18.65 27.29 -5.80
C TYR A 477 -19.91 28.15 -6.02
N PHE A 478 -20.26 28.48 -7.27
CA PHE A 478 -21.34 29.42 -7.63
C PHE A 478 -22.43 28.81 -8.49
N GLN A 479 -22.33 27.52 -8.85
CA GLN A 479 -23.28 26.85 -9.74
C GLN A 479 -24.72 26.83 -9.20
N ASN A 480 -24.88 26.79 -7.88
CA ASN A 480 -26.18 26.68 -7.21
C ASN A 480 -26.73 28.03 -6.71
N LEU A 481 -26.05 29.17 -7.03
CA LEU A 481 -26.53 30.49 -6.64
C LEU A 481 -27.82 30.85 -7.37
N GLU A 482 -28.76 31.47 -6.65
CA GLU A 482 -29.93 32.10 -7.26
C GLU A 482 -29.51 33.27 -8.14
N GLU A 483 -30.37 33.65 -9.08
CA GLU A 483 -30.10 34.75 -10.03
C GLU A 483 -29.85 36.09 -9.33
N GLN A 484 -30.49 36.31 -8.20
CA GLN A 484 -30.34 37.54 -7.40
C GLN A 484 -28.96 37.60 -6.75
N ASP A 485 -28.47 36.48 -6.20
CA ASP A 485 -27.19 36.36 -5.53
C ASP A 485 -26.05 36.46 -6.52
N LEU A 486 -26.21 35.85 -7.68
CA LEU A 486 -25.25 35.92 -8.75
C LEU A 486 -25.07 37.37 -9.25
N ARG A 487 -26.17 38.13 -9.37
CA ARG A 487 -26.12 39.58 -9.70
C ARG A 487 -25.47 40.40 -8.60
N ALA A 488 -25.74 40.10 -7.34
CA ALA A 488 -25.10 40.77 -6.20
C ALA A 488 -23.58 40.50 -6.19
N LEU A 489 -23.17 39.27 -6.47
CA LEU A 489 -21.75 38.91 -6.62
C LEU A 489 -21.08 39.70 -7.76
N ILE A 490 -21.73 39.76 -8.91
CA ILE A 490 -21.22 40.51 -10.09
C ILE A 490 -21.05 42.02 -9.79
N GLN A 491 -21.99 42.60 -9.04
CA GLN A 491 -21.92 44.00 -8.65
C GLN A 491 -20.78 44.30 -7.67
N ARG A 492 -20.33 43.34 -6.88
CA ARG A 492 -19.23 43.49 -5.91
C ARG A 492 -17.86 43.21 -6.49
N GLY A 493 -17.80 42.38 -7.53
CA GLY A 493 -16.57 42.16 -8.26
C GLY A 493 -16.26 43.28 -9.26
N TYR A 494 -15.04 43.31 -9.73
CA TYR A 494 -14.59 44.28 -10.71
C TYR A 494 -13.77 43.64 -11.84
N ARG A 495 -13.65 44.32 -12.97
CA ARG A 495 -12.81 43.89 -14.09
C ARG A 495 -11.43 44.50 -13.99
N ARG A 496 -10.39 43.67 -14.24
CA ARG A 496 -9.00 44.13 -14.29
C ARG A 496 -8.26 43.50 -15.45
N THR A 497 -7.58 44.30 -16.26
CA THR A 497 -6.80 43.84 -17.41
C THR A 497 -5.31 43.98 -17.11
N PHE A 498 -4.56 42.96 -17.44
CA PHE A 498 -3.11 42.92 -17.32
C PHE A 498 -2.49 42.75 -18.71
N PRO A 499 -1.40 43.45 -19.04
CA PRO A 499 -0.63 43.21 -20.26
C PRO A 499 -0.04 41.80 -20.30
N ALA A 500 0.42 41.38 -21.48
CA ALA A 500 1.17 40.15 -21.64
C ALA A 500 2.43 40.14 -20.76
N GLN A 501 2.85 38.95 -20.32
CA GLN A 501 4.05 38.68 -19.50
C GLN A 501 4.07 39.43 -18.16
N THR A 502 2.89 39.75 -17.61
CA THR A 502 2.74 40.45 -16.32
C THR A 502 2.44 39.44 -15.22
N ILE A 503 3.13 39.53 -14.08
CA ILE A 503 2.83 38.72 -12.90
C ILE A 503 1.58 39.28 -12.24
N VAL A 504 0.56 38.45 -12.07
CA VAL A 504 -0.70 38.80 -11.40
C VAL A 504 -0.50 38.78 -9.88
N PHE A 505 0.17 37.76 -9.37
CA PHE A 505 0.69 37.61 -8.00
C PHE A 505 1.77 36.53 -7.95
N ARG A 506 2.59 36.53 -6.89
CA ARG A 506 3.66 35.58 -6.65
C ARG A 506 3.29 34.54 -5.60
N GLU A 507 3.95 33.40 -5.68
CA GLU A 507 3.98 32.39 -4.61
C GLU A 507 4.34 33.05 -3.28
N GLU A 508 3.70 32.62 -2.19
CA GLU A 508 3.83 33.12 -0.81
C GLU A 508 3.33 34.55 -0.55
N GLU A 509 2.90 35.30 -1.54
CA GLU A 509 2.23 36.59 -1.29
C GLU A 509 0.90 36.35 -0.51
N PRO A 510 0.52 37.26 0.38
CA PRO A 510 -0.82 37.25 0.97
C PRO A 510 -1.88 37.35 -0.12
N GLY A 511 -2.93 36.55 -0.04
CA GLY A 511 -3.96 36.48 -1.07
C GLY A 511 -5.35 36.73 -0.53
N ASP A 512 -5.99 37.79 -0.95
CA ASP A 512 -7.33 38.24 -0.55
C ASP A 512 -8.34 38.28 -1.70
N SER A 513 -7.97 37.76 -2.86
CA SER A 513 -8.75 37.89 -4.09
C SER A 513 -8.71 36.62 -4.94
N PHE A 514 -9.79 36.41 -5.68
CA PHE A 514 -10.08 35.33 -6.57
C PHE A 514 -10.29 35.88 -7.98
N PHE A 515 -9.79 35.20 -8.99
CA PHE A 515 -9.75 35.66 -10.36
C PHE A 515 -10.44 34.67 -11.30
N VAL A 516 -11.33 35.19 -12.16
CA VAL A 516 -11.94 34.45 -13.27
C VAL A 516 -11.44 35.05 -14.58
N ILE A 517 -10.91 34.22 -15.47
CA ILE A 517 -10.39 34.68 -16.77
C ILE A 517 -11.56 34.94 -17.72
N LEU A 518 -11.82 36.21 -18.03
CA LEU A 518 -12.84 36.60 -19.02
C LEU A 518 -12.31 36.46 -20.44
N ASN A 519 -11.10 36.94 -20.67
CA ASN A 519 -10.44 36.83 -21.97
C ASN A 519 -8.92 36.77 -21.74
N GLY A 520 -8.23 35.92 -22.50
CA GLY A 520 -6.78 35.73 -22.41
C GLY A 520 -6.35 34.41 -21.84
N GLU A 521 -5.10 34.35 -21.36
CA GLU A 521 -4.46 33.13 -20.91
C GLU A 521 -3.37 33.45 -19.87
N VAL A 522 -3.24 32.61 -18.85
CA VAL A 522 -2.18 32.69 -17.83
C VAL A 522 -1.46 31.37 -17.67
N GLU A 523 -0.21 31.42 -17.26
CA GLU A 523 0.58 30.28 -16.82
C GLU A 523 0.76 30.31 -15.31
N ILE A 524 0.73 29.12 -14.69
CA ILE A 524 0.92 28.90 -13.26
C ILE A 524 2.18 28.08 -13.04
N TYR A 525 3.05 28.57 -12.14
CA TYR A 525 4.29 27.89 -11.79
C TYR A 525 4.67 28.11 -10.32
N VAL A 526 5.41 27.16 -9.75
CA VAL A 526 5.93 27.19 -8.37
C VAL A 526 7.38 27.62 -8.43
N GLU A 527 7.68 28.81 -7.91
CA GLU A 527 9.02 29.41 -7.99
C GLU A 527 10.05 28.61 -7.17
N LYS A 528 9.68 28.13 -5.98
CA LYS A 528 10.59 27.39 -5.08
C LYS A 528 11.23 26.14 -5.70
N ILE A 529 10.54 25.48 -6.60
CA ILE A 529 11.00 24.22 -7.21
C ILE A 529 11.15 24.35 -8.73
N ASP A 530 11.09 25.57 -9.25
CA ASP A 530 11.17 25.91 -10.68
C ASP A 530 10.27 25.01 -11.55
N LYS A 531 9.02 24.81 -11.12
CA LYS A 531 8.10 23.87 -11.76
C LYS A 531 6.91 24.57 -12.38
N PHE A 532 6.79 24.46 -13.70
CA PHE A 532 5.56 24.78 -14.41
C PHE A 532 4.45 23.81 -14.05
N LEU A 533 3.26 24.33 -13.71
CA LEU A 533 2.10 23.51 -13.34
C LEU A 533 1.12 23.36 -14.49
N THR A 534 0.61 24.47 -15.01
CA THR A 534 -0.43 24.45 -16.04
C THR A 534 -0.61 25.81 -16.68
N THR A 535 -1.36 25.84 -17.79
CA THR A 535 -1.88 27.03 -18.44
C THR A 535 -3.38 27.08 -18.30
N LEU A 536 -3.92 28.22 -17.84
CA LEU A 536 -5.36 28.47 -17.72
C LEU A 536 -5.83 29.46 -18.76
N LYS A 537 -7.02 29.24 -19.33
CA LYS A 537 -7.63 30.03 -20.42
C LYS A 537 -8.96 30.63 -20.00
N SER A 538 -9.52 31.46 -20.87
CA SER A 538 -10.86 32.05 -20.66
C SER A 538 -11.86 31.00 -20.20
N GLY A 539 -12.65 31.34 -19.18
CA GLY A 539 -13.64 30.44 -18.55
C GLY A 539 -13.11 29.68 -17.34
N THR A 540 -11.83 29.77 -17.03
CA THR A 540 -11.23 29.15 -15.82
C THR A 540 -11.00 30.19 -14.73
N PHE A 541 -10.67 29.72 -13.52
CA PHE A 541 -10.46 30.55 -12.34
C PHE A 541 -9.24 30.10 -11.55
N PHE A 542 -8.73 30.97 -10.66
CA PHE A 542 -7.60 30.66 -9.77
C PHE A 542 -7.54 31.63 -8.57
N GLY A 543 -6.72 31.28 -7.57
CA GLY A 543 -6.51 32.08 -6.37
C GLY A 543 -7.56 31.91 -5.28
N GLU A 544 -8.49 30.98 -5.45
CA GLU A 544 -9.60 30.66 -4.55
C GLU A 544 -9.14 30.16 -3.18
N LEU A 545 -8.09 29.34 -3.14
CA LEU A 545 -7.60 28.74 -1.88
C LEU A 545 -7.13 29.83 -0.90
N SER A 546 -6.42 30.83 -1.41
CA SER A 546 -5.95 31.95 -0.56
C SER A 546 -7.12 32.76 -0.03
N LEU A 547 -8.11 33.06 -0.86
CA LEU A 547 -9.30 33.81 -0.46
C LEU A 547 -10.14 33.02 0.55
N LEU A 548 -10.42 31.73 0.30
CA LEU A 548 -11.36 30.93 1.07
C LEU A 548 -10.75 30.39 2.38
N LEU A 549 -9.46 30.11 2.41
CA LEU A 549 -8.77 29.52 3.56
C LEU A 549 -7.84 30.50 4.29
N GLY A 550 -7.62 31.70 3.75
CA GLY A 550 -6.72 32.70 4.33
C GLY A 550 -5.26 32.29 4.33
N ILE A 551 -4.84 31.46 3.38
CA ILE A 551 -3.47 31.01 3.21
C ILE A 551 -2.75 31.90 2.18
N SER A 552 -1.42 31.92 2.21
CA SER A 552 -0.62 32.59 1.18
C SER A 552 -0.84 31.96 -0.20
N ARG A 553 -0.49 32.68 -1.27
CA ARG A 553 -0.56 32.17 -2.64
C ARG A 553 0.29 30.93 -2.80
N THR A 554 -0.28 29.88 -3.37
CA THR A 554 0.36 28.58 -3.51
C THR A 554 1.20 28.43 -4.78
N ALA A 555 1.14 29.42 -5.66
CA ALA A 555 1.89 29.44 -6.92
C ALA A 555 1.96 30.89 -7.45
N THR A 556 2.89 31.14 -8.36
CA THR A 556 2.99 32.38 -9.12
C THR A 556 2.15 32.29 -10.40
N VAL A 557 1.41 33.34 -10.71
CA VAL A 557 0.57 33.42 -11.91
C VAL A 557 1.06 34.57 -12.78
N ARG A 558 1.31 34.26 -14.07
CA ARG A 558 1.78 35.23 -15.08
C ARG A 558 0.90 35.15 -16.32
N THR A 559 0.54 36.31 -16.89
CA THR A 559 -0.18 36.39 -18.17
C THR A 559 0.74 36.05 -19.34
N THR A 560 0.27 35.22 -20.28
CA THR A 560 1.00 34.92 -21.52
C THR A 560 0.65 35.89 -22.64
N MET A 561 -0.52 36.51 -22.57
CA MET A 561 -1.04 37.53 -23.47
C MET A 561 -1.81 38.57 -22.65
N GLU A 562 -2.27 39.64 -23.30
CA GLU A 562 -3.18 40.57 -22.62
C GLU A 562 -4.41 39.85 -22.12
N THR A 563 -4.64 39.93 -20.81
CA THR A 563 -5.66 39.10 -20.15
C THR A 563 -6.55 39.96 -19.27
N THR A 564 -7.87 39.79 -19.44
CA THR A 564 -8.89 40.44 -18.64
C THR A 564 -9.53 39.46 -17.68
N PHE A 565 -9.57 39.86 -16.41
CA PHE A 565 -10.16 39.10 -15.31
C PHE A 565 -11.41 39.78 -14.77
N PHE A 566 -12.33 38.95 -14.26
CA PHE A 566 -13.27 39.36 -13.21
C PHE A 566 -12.63 39.00 -11.88
N VAL A 567 -12.55 39.95 -10.95
CA VAL A 567 -11.90 39.78 -9.65
C VAL A 567 -12.94 39.94 -8.55
N LEU A 568 -12.93 39.00 -7.62
CA LEU A 568 -13.73 39.02 -6.39
C LEU A 568 -12.77 39.05 -5.19
N ASP A 569 -12.90 40.03 -4.33
CA ASP A 569 -12.10 40.17 -3.11
C ASP A 569 -12.82 39.62 -1.87
N GLN A 570 -12.11 39.64 -0.74
CA GLN A 570 -12.61 39.12 0.53
C GLN A 570 -13.87 39.85 1.03
N GLU A 571 -13.98 41.15 0.76
CA GLU A 571 -15.16 41.93 1.17
C GLU A 571 -16.40 41.50 0.38
N GLY A 572 -16.26 41.34 -0.93
CA GLY A 572 -17.32 40.88 -1.81
C GLY A 572 -17.83 39.47 -1.43
N LEU A 573 -16.91 38.55 -1.11
CA LEU A 573 -17.26 37.20 -0.68
C LEU A 573 -17.88 37.19 0.72
N ARG A 574 -17.36 37.97 1.68
CA ARG A 574 -17.91 38.09 3.03
C ARG A 574 -19.35 38.59 3.02
N PHE A 575 -19.65 39.56 2.21
CA PHE A 575 -21.02 40.04 2.06
C PHE A 575 -21.99 38.95 1.60
N LEU A 576 -21.58 38.13 0.63
CA LEU A 576 -22.40 37.04 0.13
C LEU A 576 -22.65 35.98 1.22
N LEU A 577 -21.62 35.57 1.94
CA LEU A 577 -21.70 34.54 2.99
C LEU A 577 -22.53 34.99 4.21
N GLN A 578 -22.52 36.29 4.53
CA GLN A 578 -23.36 36.85 5.61
C GLN A 578 -24.85 36.87 5.26
N GLN A 579 -25.19 36.96 3.98
CA GLN A 579 -26.58 36.95 3.51
C GLN A 579 -27.13 35.53 3.36
N HIS A 580 -26.29 34.54 3.06
CA HIS A 580 -26.64 33.19 2.68
C HIS A 580 -25.72 32.17 3.34
N GLN A 581 -26.06 31.73 4.57
CA GLN A 581 -25.28 30.75 5.34
C GLN A 581 -25.08 29.41 4.62
N ASP A 582 -26.06 28.98 3.82
CA ASP A 582 -26.00 27.73 3.06
C ASP A 582 -24.89 27.71 2.01
N ILE A 583 -24.49 28.89 1.49
CA ILE A 583 -23.41 29.01 0.51
C ILE A 583 -22.07 28.64 1.12
N GLY A 584 -21.83 29.03 2.38
CA GLY A 584 -20.60 28.68 3.10
C GLY A 584 -20.43 27.15 3.22
N GLU A 585 -21.50 26.44 3.48
CA GLU A 585 -21.51 24.97 3.55
C GLU A 585 -21.20 24.32 2.18
N HIS A 586 -21.83 24.83 1.11
CA HIS A 586 -21.57 24.33 -0.25
C HIS A 586 -20.12 24.59 -0.69
N ILE A 587 -19.55 25.73 -0.35
CA ILE A 587 -18.14 26.05 -0.63
C ILE A 587 -17.21 25.13 0.17
N ALA A 588 -17.49 24.89 1.46
CA ALA A 588 -16.68 23.99 2.28
C ALA A 588 -16.69 22.54 1.76
N LEU A 589 -17.84 22.05 1.31
CA LEU A 589 -17.97 20.73 0.68
C LEU A 589 -17.24 20.66 -0.66
N ALA A 590 -17.31 21.71 -1.48
CA ALA A 590 -16.60 21.75 -2.75
C ALA A 590 -15.07 21.80 -2.55
N LEU A 591 -14.59 22.51 -1.52
CA LEU A 591 -13.16 22.51 -1.14
C LEU A 591 -12.69 21.16 -0.61
N HIS A 592 -13.56 20.41 0.08
CA HIS A 592 -13.21 19.09 0.58
C HIS A 592 -12.88 18.10 -0.55
N VAL A 593 -13.46 18.27 -1.74
CA VAL A 593 -13.12 17.47 -2.93
C VAL A 593 -11.64 17.67 -3.33
N HIS A 594 -11.04 18.82 -3.01
CA HIS A 594 -9.63 19.13 -3.26
C HIS A 594 -8.69 18.71 -2.10
N GLN A 595 -9.17 17.92 -1.14
CA GLN A 595 -8.42 17.46 0.02
C GLN A 595 -7.06 16.85 -0.33
N ALA A 596 -6.99 16.01 -1.36
CA ALA A 596 -5.75 15.36 -1.78
C ALA A 596 -4.67 16.36 -2.24
N GLU A 597 -5.08 17.48 -2.84
CA GLU A 597 -4.17 18.56 -3.23
C GLU A 597 -3.70 19.36 -2.01
N LEU A 598 -4.59 19.67 -1.08
CA LEU A 598 -4.27 20.32 0.19
C LEU A 598 -3.35 19.46 1.06
N GLU A 599 -3.59 18.14 1.12
CA GLU A 599 -2.75 17.18 1.84
C GLU A 599 -1.33 17.12 1.25
N SER A 600 -1.20 17.11 -0.08
CA SER A 600 0.11 17.07 -0.75
C SER A 600 0.96 18.33 -0.53
N ARG A 601 0.36 19.42 -0.05
CA ARG A 601 0.99 20.72 0.21
C ARG A 601 0.93 21.15 1.67
N LYS A 602 0.55 20.23 2.55
CA LYS A 602 0.30 20.45 3.98
C LYS A 602 1.45 21.18 4.67
N ASP A 603 2.69 20.71 4.47
CA ASP A 603 3.89 21.28 5.08
C ASP A 603 4.21 22.71 4.60
N LEU A 604 3.68 23.10 3.44
CA LEU A 604 3.84 24.44 2.86
C LEU A 604 2.72 25.41 3.24
N LEU A 605 1.54 24.88 3.59
CA LEU A 605 0.31 25.65 3.77
C LEU A 605 -0.05 25.91 5.24
N MET A 606 0.54 25.16 6.18
CA MET A 606 0.13 25.21 7.59
C MET A 606 1.25 25.78 8.47
N ALA A 607 0.88 26.71 9.35
CA ALA A 607 1.82 27.51 10.11
C ALA A 607 2.54 26.71 11.22
N ASP A 608 1.92 25.61 11.72
CA ASP A 608 2.50 24.74 12.74
C ASP A 608 2.02 23.27 12.62
N GLU A 609 2.74 22.35 13.29
CA GLU A 609 2.42 20.92 13.31
C GLU A 609 1.04 20.61 13.91
N ALA A 610 0.57 21.43 14.86
CA ALA A 610 -0.73 21.21 15.49
C ALA A 610 -1.90 21.55 14.55
N GLU A 611 -1.72 22.53 13.66
CA GLU A 611 -2.69 22.86 12.62
C GLU A 611 -2.71 21.78 11.54
N ALA A 612 -1.55 21.28 11.16
CA ALA A 612 -1.38 20.18 10.24
C ALA A 612 -2.04 18.89 10.73
N GLN A 613 -1.95 18.60 12.01
CA GLN A 613 -2.58 17.44 12.63
C GLN A 613 -4.10 17.55 12.65
N ARG A 614 -4.67 18.72 13.02
CA ARG A 614 -6.12 18.96 13.00
C ARG A 614 -6.71 18.81 11.60
N PHE A 615 -6.00 19.27 10.58
CA PHE A 615 -6.41 19.08 9.18
C PHE A 615 -6.44 17.59 8.81
N SER A 616 -5.41 16.80 9.17
CA SER A 616 -5.35 15.37 8.87
C SER A 616 -6.42 14.56 9.59
N GLU A 617 -6.77 14.95 10.82
CA GLU A 617 -7.81 14.26 11.61
C GLU A 617 -9.22 14.51 11.08
N ASN A 618 -9.54 15.73 10.68
CA ASN A 618 -10.87 16.08 10.14
C ASN A 618 -10.79 17.28 9.17
N PRO A 619 -10.47 17.06 7.89
CA PRO A 619 -10.29 18.11 6.89
C PRO A 619 -11.50 19.02 6.72
N LEU A 620 -12.71 18.46 6.68
CA LEU A 620 -13.93 19.24 6.50
C LEU A 620 -14.20 20.18 7.67
N GLN A 621 -13.98 19.71 8.90
CA GLN A 621 -14.16 20.53 10.10
C GLN A 621 -13.11 21.64 10.17
N TRP A 622 -11.88 21.37 9.75
CA TRP A 622 -10.82 22.38 9.65
C TRP A 622 -11.18 23.45 8.63
N ILE A 623 -11.64 23.07 7.42
CA ILE A 623 -12.08 24.00 6.37
C ILE A 623 -13.21 24.91 6.89
N ARG A 624 -14.25 24.34 7.49
CA ARG A 624 -15.35 25.10 8.09
C ARG A 624 -14.87 26.07 9.16
N GLY A 625 -13.99 25.63 10.05
CA GLY A 625 -13.39 26.47 11.09
C GLY A 625 -12.63 27.66 10.53
N ARG A 626 -11.82 27.44 9.49
CA ARG A 626 -11.08 28.50 8.80
C ARG A 626 -12.02 29.51 8.11
N MET A 627 -13.00 29.03 7.39
CA MET A 627 -13.99 29.91 6.73
C MET A 627 -14.78 30.73 7.77
N SER A 628 -15.19 30.13 8.88
CA SER A 628 -15.90 30.84 9.96
C SER A 628 -15.02 31.92 10.63
N GLN A 629 -13.72 31.70 10.78
CA GLN A 629 -12.78 32.71 11.28
C GLN A 629 -12.63 33.90 10.32
N LEU A 630 -12.61 33.64 9.01
CA LEU A 630 -12.39 34.68 7.98
C LEU A 630 -13.64 35.47 7.64
N PHE A 631 -14.80 34.84 7.63
CA PHE A 631 -16.04 35.42 7.11
C PHE A 631 -17.15 35.61 8.15
N GLY A 632 -16.97 35.03 9.34
CA GLY A 632 -17.95 35.01 10.42
C GLY A 632 -18.77 33.72 10.45
N PRO A 633 -19.52 33.48 11.52
CA PRO A 633 -20.31 32.26 11.72
C PRO A 633 -21.45 32.12 10.72
#